data_0b1c54630547113087256dfefaded04c
#
_entry.id   0b1c54630547113087256dfefaded04c
#
_cell.length_a   1.000
_cell.length_b   1.000
_cell.length_c   1.000
_cell.angle_alpha   90.00
_cell.angle_beta   90.00
_cell.angle_gamma   90.00
#
_symmetry.space_group_name_H-M   'P 1'
#
loop_
_entity.id
_entity.type
_entity.pdbx_description
1 polymer ?
#
loop_
_entity_poly.entity_id
_entity_poly.type
_entity_poly.pdbx_seq_one_letter_code
_entity_poly.pdbx_strand_id
1 'polypeptide(L)'
;MSWRLYGSLLIISLFLVVAPALASSPVAIPEASALHRHRVEQVVADVWGVNGSPARLAAQLHQESGWRIKARSPVGAQGIAQFMPDTARWMAQQFSPQLGQFDPWDPVQAIHAAALYDRWLLDRVQPIGWTPLSDCSRWAFAMRGYNGGEGWLLRERGLTIAGRADANDWQQVERFRARGPGPHAENIAYPRRILLTLEPAYIAAGWPGTAVCR
;
A
#
# COMPACT_ATOMS: atom_id res chain seq x y z
N MET A 1 -0.31 36.45 76.24
CA MET A 1 0.02 35.03 75.82
C MET A 1 -0.43 34.89 74.38
N SER A 2 0.48 35.06 73.44
CA SER A 2 0.23 35.06 71.98
C SER A 2 0.74 33.75 71.39
N TRP A 3 -0.15 32.93 70.87
CA TRP A 3 0.17 31.68 70.15
C TRP A 3 0.28 31.97 68.68
N ARG A 4 1.48 31.84 68.09
CA ARG A 4 1.76 31.90 66.65
C ARG A 4 1.60 30.48 66.10
N LEU A 5 0.60 30.29 65.24
CA LEU A 5 0.42 29.06 64.43
C LEU A 5 1.31 29.18 63.20
N TYR A 6 2.33 28.32 63.09
CA TYR A 6 3.09 28.14 61.87
C TYR A 6 2.38 27.09 60.97
N GLY A 7 1.76 27.60 59.88
CA GLY A 7 1.22 26.74 58.84
C GLY A 7 2.37 26.27 57.89
N SER A 8 2.69 24.98 57.91
CA SER A 8 3.61 24.38 56.96
C SER A 8 2.90 24.14 55.64
N LEU A 9 3.28 24.87 54.56
CA LEU A 9 2.86 24.56 53.20
C LEU A 9 3.60 23.31 52.70
N LEU A 10 2.89 22.22 52.53
CA LEU A 10 3.38 21.04 51.81
C LEU A 10 3.28 21.30 50.29
N ILE A 11 4.41 21.55 49.64
CA ILE A 11 4.51 21.61 48.18
C ILE A 11 4.58 20.16 47.66
N ILE A 12 3.44 19.68 47.12
CA ILE A 12 3.39 18.39 46.41
C ILE A 12 3.93 18.63 45.00
N SER A 13 5.19 18.25 44.77
CA SER A 13 5.78 18.24 43.43
C SER A 13 5.22 17.06 42.65
N LEU A 14 4.32 17.37 41.70
CA LEU A 14 3.78 16.38 40.76
C LEU A 14 4.85 16.06 39.70
N PHE A 15 5.57 14.96 39.88
CA PHE A 15 6.45 14.44 38.83
C PHE A 15 5.62 13.84 37.72
N LEU A 16 5.53 14.55 36.59
CA LEU A 16 4.95 14.02 35.36
C LEU A 16 5.89 12.94 34.80
N VAL A 17 5.59 11.66 35.06
CA VAL A 17 6.29 10.54 34.42
C VAL A 17 5.84 10.49 32.97
N VAL A 18 6.63 11.09 32.07
CA VAL A 18 6.46 10.91 30.62
C VAL A 18 6.92 9.48 30.31
N ALA A 19 5.97 8.56 30.17
CA ALA A 19 6.26 7.22 29.67
C ALA A 19 6.86 7.34 28.25
N PRO A 20 8.00 6.69 27.96
CA PRO A 20 8.52 6.66 26.60
C PRO A 20 7.49 5.99 25.70
N ALA A 21 7.08 6.68 24.64
CA ALA A 21 6.28 6.07 23.59
C ALA A 21 7.05 4.84 23.07
N LEU A 22 6.44 3.67 23.13
CA LEU A 22 6.99 2.46 22.53
C LEU A 22 7.15 2.72 21.03
N ALA A 23 8.36 3.11 20.62
CA ALA A 23 8.68 3.22 19.21
C ALA A 23 8.52 1.84 18.59
N SER A 24 7.58 1.70 17.66
CA SER A 24 7.43 0.47 16.87
C SER A 24 8.78 0.18 16.21
N SER A 25 9.25 -1.06 16.31
CA SER A 25 10.51 -1.47 15.68
C SER A 25 10.48 -1.06 14.19
N PRO A 26 11.57 -0.48 13.67
CA PRO A 26 11.62 -0.07 12.27
C PRO A 26 11.40 -1.28 11.37
N VAL A 27 10.68 -1.09 10.28
CA VAL A 27 10.45 -2.15 9.28
C VAL A 27 11.80 -2.54 8.68
N ALA A 28 12.16 -3.82 8.78
CA ALA A 28 13.35 -4.33 8.13
C ALA A 28 13.13 -4.40 6.62
N ILE A 29 13.93 -3.64 5.84
CA ILE A 29 13.93 -3.70 4.39
C ILE A 29 14.84 -4.83 3.95
N PRO A 30 14.34 -5.82 3.16
CA PRO A 30 15.17 -6.92 2.68
C PRO A 30 16.34 -6.43 1.82
N GLU A 31 17.55 -6.94 2.07
CA GLU A 31 18.76 -6.60 1.32
C GLU A 31 18.60 -6.88 -0.19
N ALA A 32 17.84 -7.92 -0.55
CA ALA A 32 17.52 -8.24 -1.92
C ALA A 32 16.87 -7.08 -2.69
N SER A 33 16.22 -6.12 -2.01
CA SER A 33 15.65 -4.94 -2.65
C SER A 33 16.70 -4.08 -3.36
N ALA A 34 17.92 -4.01 -2.82
CA ALA A 34 19.01 -3.23 -3.40
C ALA A 34 19.41 -3.73 -4.80
N LEU A 35 19.31 -5.04 -5.05
CA LEU A 35 19.63 -5.64 -6.35
C LEU A 35 18.70 -5.17 -7.47
N HIS A 36 17.49 -4.77 -7.13
CA HIS A 36 16.45 -4.38 -8.08
C HIS A 36 16.17 -2.87 -8.08
N ARG A 37 16.83 -2.10 -7.20
CA ARG A 37 16.54 -0.67 -7.02
C ARG A 37 16.60 0.12 -8.31
N HIS A 38 17.71 -0.01 -9.04
CA HIS A 38 17.89 0.71 -10.32
C HIS A 38 16.78 0.37 -11.32
N ARG A 39 16.39 -0.92 -11.40
CA ARG A 39 15.29 -1.34 -12.28
C ARG A 39 13.96 -0.73 -11.87
N VAL A 40 13.65 -0.69 -10.58
CA VAL A 40 12.43 -0.06 -10.06
C VAL A 40 12.40 1.43 -10.40
N GLU A 41 13.52 2.14 -10.19
CA GLU A 41 13.64 3.58 -10.51
C GLU A 41 13.43 3.84 -12.00
N GLN A 42 14.05 3.06 -12.89
CA GLN A 42 13.86 3.16 -14.35
C GLN A 42 12.40 2.94 -14.74
N VAL A 43 11.81 1.83 -14.31
CA VAL A 43 10.43 1.46 -14.65
C VAL A 43 9.44 2.50 -14.16
N VAL A 44 9.64 3.04 -12.95
CA VAL A 44 8.77 4.10 -12.42
C VAL A 44 8.91 5.37 -13.24
N ALA A 45 10.13 5.75 -13.66
CA ALA A 45 10.35 6.89 -14.52
C ALA A 45 9.68 6.71 -15.91
N ASP A 46 9.76 5.50 -16.47
CA ASP A 46 9.16 5.18 -17.77
C ASP A 46 7.63 5.21 -17.75
N VAL A 47 7.01 4.67 -16.67
CA VAL A 47 5.55 4.53 -16.57
C VAL A 47 4.88 5.78 -16.00
N TRP A 48 5.53 6.46 -15.05
CA TRP A 48 4.93 7.53 -14.23
C TRP A 48 5.60 8.90 -14.42
N GLY A 49 6.76 8.94 -15.10
CA GLY A 49 7.57 10.14 -15.20
C GLY A 49 8.15 10.59 -13.86
N VAL A 50 8.45 11.89 -13.77
CA VAL A 50 9.08 12.50 -12.58
C VAL A 50 8.21 12.48 -11.30
N ASN A 51 6.92 12.26 -11.44
CA ASN A 51 5.97 12.19 -10.31
C ASN A 51 5.80 10.77 -9.77
N GLY A 52 6.49 9.79 -10.32
CA GLY A 52 6.46 8.41 -9.86
C GLY A 52 7.10 8.25 -8.47
N SER A 53 6.71 7.18 -7.76
CA SER A 53 7.28 6.83 -6.45
C SER A 53 7.92 5.44 -6.51
N PRO A 54 9.24 5.35 -6.77
CA PRO A 54 9.97 4.08 -6.64
C PRO A 54 9.79 3.43 -5.28
N ALA A 55 9.72 4.22 -4.21
CA ALA A 55 9.44 3.72 -2.86
C ALA A 55 8.11 2.97 -2.76
N ARG A 56 7.06 3.43 -3.46
CA ARG A 56 5.74 2.77 -3.47
C ARG A 56 5.76 1.43 -4.19
N LEU A 57 6.35 1.37 -5.37
CA LEU A 57 6.49 0.12 -6.10
C LEU A 57 7.37 -0.86 -5.33
N ALA A 58 8.46 -0.39 -4.70
CA ALA A 58 9.31 -1.20 -3.84
C ALA A 58 8.55 -1.75 -2.62
N ALA A 59 7.72 -0.93 -1.99
CA ALA A 59 6.84 -1.33 -0.88
C ALA A 59 5.85 -2.43 -1.31
N GLN A 60 5.31 -2.34 -2.51
CA GLN A 60 4.41 -3.35 -3.06
C GLN A 60 5.14 -4.66 -3.33
N LEU A 61 6.30 -4.66 -3.98
CA LEU A 61 7.10 -5.87 -4.22
C LEU A 61 7.54 -6.54 -2.90
N HIS A 62 7.82 -5.72 -1.88
CA HIS A 62 8.07 -6.22 -0.52
C HIS A 62 6.81 -6.92 0.04
N GLN A 63 5.64 -6.33 -0.10
CA GLN A 63 4.38 -6.93 0.35
C GLN A 63 4.07 -8.23 -0.40
N GLU A 64 4.31 -8.28 -1.70
CA GLU A 64 4.01 -9.45 -2.54
C GLU A 64 4.88 -10.65 -2.21
N SER A 65 6.17 -10.49 -2.18
CA SER A 65 7.09 -11.63 -2.07
C SER A 65 8.21 -11.48 -1.05
N GLY A 66 8.38 -10.29 -0.45
CA GLY A 66 9.61 -9.95 0.25
C GLY A 66 10.83 -9.99 -0.67
N TRP A 67 10.67 -9.60 -1.93
CA TRP A 67 11.69 -9.59 -2.99
C TRP A 67 12.16 -10.98 -3.46
N ARG A 68 11.41 -12.04 -3.17
CA ARG A 68 11.77 -13.41 -3.58
C ARG A 68 11.32 -13.68 -5.01
N ILE A 69 12.28 -13.72 -5.94
CA ILE A 69 12.02 -13.94 -7.38
C ILE A 69 11.39 -15.29 -7.72
N LYS A 70 11.56 -16.31 -6.86
CA LYS A 70 10.97 -17.65 -7.00
C LYS A 70 9.79 -17.88 -6.06
N ALA A 71 9.18 -16.81 -5.53
CA ALA A 71 8.03 -16.94 -4.65
C ALA A 71 6.83 -17.53 -5.40
N ARG A 72 6.14 -18.49 -4.75
CA ARG A 72 4.88 -19.05 -5.22
C ARG A 72 3.91 -19.11 -4.07
N SER A 73 2.73 -18.53 -4.25
CA SER A 73 1.67 -18.60 -3.24
C SER A 73 0.94 -19.95 -3.28
N PRO A 74 0.23 -20.35 -2.22
CA PRO A 74 -0.59 -21.55 -2.20
C PRO A 74 -1.67 -21.58 -3.29
N VAL A 75 -2.13 -20.41 -3.74
CA VAL A 75 -3.14 -20.24 -4.80
C VAL A 75 -2.52 -20.09 -6.19
N GLY A 76 -1.19 -20.15 -6.31
CA GLY A 76 -0.49 -20.22 -7.58
C GLY A 76 0.03 -18.87 -8.11
N ALA A 77 0.00 -17.80 -7.34
CA ALA A 77 0.65 -16.53 -7.72
C ALA A 77 2.18 -16.71 -7.82
N GLN A 78 2.81 -16.02 -8.78
CA GLN A 78 4.16 -16.32 -9.25
C GLN A 78 5.08 -15.09 -9.21
N GLY A 79 6.33 -15.34 -8.81
CA GLY A 79 7.44 -14.42 -8.94
C GLY A 79 7.44 -13.28 -7.92
N ILE A 80 8.30 -12.31 -8.17
CA ILE A 80 8.54 -11.19 -7.26
C ILE A 80 7.30 -10.30 -7.04
N ALA A 81 6.42 -10.20 -8.05
CA ALA A 81 5.22 -9.38 -8.05
C ALA A 81 3.91 -10.20 -7.92
N GLN A 82 4.02 -11.51 -7.67
CA GLN A 82 2.91 -12.43 -7.38
C GLN A 82 1.77 -12.38 -8.40
N PHE A 83 2.10 -12.40 -9.70
CA PHE A 83 1.08 -12.50 -10.74
C PHE A 83 0.41 -13.88 -10.78
N MET A 84 -0.92 -13.89 -10.77
CA MET A 84 -1.68 -15.09 -11.12
C MET A 84 -1.46 -15.45 -12.60
N PRO A 85 -1.40 -16.75 -12.97
CA PRO A 85 -1.14 -17.15 -14.37
C PRO A 85 -2.09 -16.53 -15.38
N ASP A 86 -3.37 -16.38 -15.02
CA ASP A 86 -4.38 -15.77 -15.91
C ASP A 86 -4.12 -14.26 -16.07
N THR A 87 -3.77 -13.59 -14.98
CA THR A 87 -3.40 -12.17 -15.02
C THR A 87 -2.13 -11.97 -15.84
N ALA A 88 -1.13 -12.85 -15.69
CA ALA A 88 0.09 -12.77 -16.49
C ALA A 88 -0.19 -12.90 -17.99
N ARG A 89 -1.05 -13.86 -18.40
CA ARG A 89 -1.45 -14.01 -19.81
C ARG A 89 -2.20 -12.77 -20.33
N TRP A 90 -3.11 -12.24 -19.53
CA TRP A 90 -3.84 -11.02 -19.87
C TRP A 90 -2.89 -9.82 -20.00
N MET A 91 -1.93 -9.66 -19.09
CA MET A 91 -0.91 -8.61 -19.15
C MET A 91 -0.07 -8.69 -20.43
N ALA A 92 0.38 -9.89 -20.82
CA ALA A 92 1.13 -10.11 -22.07
C ALA A 92 0.33 -9.67 -23.32
N GLN A 93 -0.98 -9.86 -23.30
CA GLN A 93 -1.87 -9.42 -24.41
C GLN A 93 -2.13 -7.91 -24.37
N GLN A 94 -2.52 -7.41 -23.20
CA GLN A 94 -2.90 -6.02 -22.99
C GLN A 94 -1.74 -5.04 -23.20
N PHE A 95 -0.53 -5.44 -22.81
CA PHE A 95 0.69 -4.62 -22.85
C PHE A 95 1.74 -5.24 -23.76
N SER A 96 1.31 -5.90 -24.85
CA SER A 96 2.22 -6.57 -25.79
C SER A 96 3.35 -5.70 -26.34
N PRO A 97 3.17 -4.39 -26.61
CA PRO A 97 4.25 -3.52 -27.04
C PRO A 97 5.35 -3.32 -25.99
N GLN A 98 4.99 -3.34 -24.68
CA GLN A 98 5.89 -3.09 -23.56
C GLN A 98 6.49 -4.37 -22.96
N LEU A 99 5.71 -5.46 -22.93
CA LEU A 99 6.07 -6.69 -22.23
C LEU A 99 6.44 -7.86 -23.17
N GLY A 100 5.93 -7.85 -24.42
CA GLY A 100 6.10 -9.00 -25.32
C GLY A 100 5.54 -10.29 -24.71
N GLN A 101 6.37 -11.33 -24.68
CA GLN A 101 6.07 -12.57 -23.96
C GLN A 101 6.41 -12.37 -22.48
N PHE A 102 5.39 -12.12 -21.65
CA PHE A 102 5.58 -11.88 -20.22
C PHE A 102 5.79 -13.18 -19.46
N ASP A 103 6.96 -13.28 -18.80
CA ASP A 103 7.28 -14.32 -17.82
C ASP A 103 7.26 -13.72 -16.38
N PRO A 104 6.30 -14.09 -15.51
CA PRO A 104 6.24 -13.60 -14.14
C PRO A 104 7.42 -14.05 -13.25
N TRP A 105 8.22 -15.04 -13.71
CA TRP A 105 9.42 -15.49 -13.02
C TRP A 105 10.67 -14.68 -13.37
N ASP A 106 10.63 -13.89 -14.43
CA ASP A 106 11.67 -12.93 -14.76
C ASP A 106 11.43 -11.65 -13.93
N PRO A 107 12.32 -11.31 -12.97
CA PRO A 107 12.11 -10.16 -12.10
C PRO A 107 12.11 -8.83 -12.86
N VAL A 108 12.85 -8.72 -13.99
CA VAL A 108 12.91 -7.49 -14.78
C VAL A 108 11.56 -7.23 -15.46
N GLN A 109 10.95 -8.28 -16.02
CA GLN A 109 9.63 -8.19 -16.65
C GLN A 109 8.53 -8.03 -15.59
N ALA A 110 8.60 -8.77 -14.48
CA ALA A 110 7.59 -8.73 -13.44
C ALA A 110 7.52 -7.34 -12.74
N ILE A 111 8.65 -6.68 -12.51
CA ILE A 111 8.69 -5.30 -11.98
C ILE A 111 8.05 -4.33 -12.97
N HIS A 112 8.33 -4.47 -14.26
CA HIS A 112 7.72 -3.61 -15.29
C HIS A 112 6.21 -3.86 -15.41
N ALA A 113 5.81 -5.12 -15.42
CA ALA A 113 4.40 -5.51 -15.46
C ALA A 113 3.63 -4.99 -14.24
N ALA A 114 4.20 -5.03 -13.04
CA ALA A 114 3.58 -4.48 -11.84
C ALA A 114 3.31 -2.97 -11.97
N ALA A 115 4.28 -2.19 -12.42
CA ALA A 115 4.11 -0.76 -12.64
C ALA A 115 3.03 -0.44 -13.69
N LEU A 116 3.01 -1.18 -14.81
CA LEU A 116 1.98 -1.02 -15.86
C LEU A 116 0.58 -1.38 -15.34
N TYR A 117 0.48 -2.45 -14.54
CA TYR A 117 -0.80 -2.88 -13.98
C TYR A 117 -1.32 -1.90 -12.94
N ASP A 118 -0.46 -1.38 -12.07
CA ASP A 118 -0.80 -0.32 -11.13
C ASP A 118 -1.30 0.93 -11.85
N ARG A 119 -0.61 1.34 -12.92
CA ARG A 119 -1.03 2.49 -13.74
C ARG A 119 -2.40 2.26 -14.34
N TRP A 120 -2.62 1.09 -14.93
CA TRP A 120 -3.90 0.72 -15.53
C TRP A 120 -5.03 0.72 -14.49
N LEU A 121 -4.80 0.14 -13.30
CA LEU A 121 -5.76 0.15 -12.20
C LEU A 121 -6.04 1.58 -11.72
N LEU A 122 -4.99 2.39 -11.52
CA LEU A 122 -5.12 3.76 -11.03
C LEU A 122 -5.94 4.63 -11.99
N ASP A 123 -5.71 4.50 -13.30
CA ASP A 123 -6.44 5.26 -14.32
C ASP A 123 -7.95 4.88 -14.38
N ARG A 124 -8.29 3.69 -13.91
CA ARG A 124 -9.68 3.19 -13.83
C ARG A 124 -10.40 3.59 -12.54
N VAL A 125 -9.67 3.98 -11.50
CA VAL A 125 -10.27 4.49 -10.26
C VAL A 125 -10.79 5.90 -10.49
N GLN A 126 -12.10 6.02 -10.70
CA GLN A 126 -12.79 7.29 -10.91
C GLN A 126 -13.58 7.70 -9.66
N PRO A 127 -13.75 9.01 -9.41
CA PRO A 127 -14.64 9.48 -8.36
C PRO A 127 -16.08 9.07 -8.66
N ILE A 128 -16.87 8.86 -7.61
CA ILE A 128 -18.30 8.58 -7.70
C ILE A 128 -19.05 9.79 -7.14
N GLY A 129 -19.96 10.36 -7.96
CA GLY A 129 -20.70 11.55 -7.56
C GLY A 129 -19.81 12.81 -7.46
N TRP A 130 -20.12 13.68 -6.51
CA TRP A 130 -19.48 14.99 -6.37
C TRP A 130 -18.41 15.07 -5.28
N THR A 131 -18.23 14.00 -4.48
CA THR A 131 -17.22 13.95 -3.42
C THR A 131 -15.83 13.83 -4.03
N PRO A 132 -14.83 14.61 -3.58
CA PRO A 132 -13.47 14.49 -4.07
C PRO A 132 -12.87 13.10 -3.78
N LEU A 133 -12.10 12.58 -4.73
CA LEU A 133 -11.29 11.39 -4.55
C LEU A 133 -9.86 11.83 -4.22
N SER A 134 -9.40 11.59 -3.00
CA SER A 134 -8.03 11.88 -2.62
C SER A 134 -7.03 10.92 -3.30
N ASP A 135 -5.79 11.38 -3.51
CA ASP A 135 -4.74 10.52 -4.07
C ASP A 135 -4.48 9.28 -3.19
N CYS A 136 -4.57 9.42 -1.86
CA CYS A 136 -4.46 8.30 -0.93
C CYS A 136 -5.57 7.26 -1.19
N SER A 137 -6.83 7.68 -1.27
CA SER A 137 -7.96 6.78 -1.57
C SER A 137 -7.82 6.16 -2.96
N ARG A 138 -7.40 6.93 -3.95
CA ARG A 138 -7.20 6.46 -5.31
C ARG A 138 -6.16 5.35 -5.37
N TRP A 139 -5.01 5.52 -4.73
CA TRP A 139 -3.98 4.49 -4.63
C TRP A 139 -4.42 3.29 -3.81
N ALA A 140 -5.09 3.50 -2.69
CA ALA A 140 -5.63 2.40 -1.88
C ALA A 140 -6.61 1.54 -2.69
N PHE A 141 -7.48 2.15 -3.51
CA PHE A 141 -8.39 1.43 -4.39
C PHE A 141 -7.66 0.69 -5.51
N ALA A 142 -6.68 1.29 -6.17
CA ALA A 142 -5.87 0.62 -7.18
C ALA A 142 -5.16 -0.62 -6.59
N MET A 143 -4.55 -0.51 -5.43
CA MET A 143 -3.90 -1.61 -4.73
C MET A 143 -4.89 -2.71 -4.30
N ARG A 144 -6.10 -2.35 -3.88
CA ARG A 144 -7.15 -3.34 -3.62
C ARG A 144 -7.56 -4.08 -4.89
N GLY A 145 -7.56 -3.37 -6.02
CA GLY A 145 -7.77 -3.96 -7.35
C GLY A 145 -6.67 -4.95 -7.72
N TYR A 146 -5.40 -4.61 -7.46
CA TYR A 146 -4.25 -5.48 -7.70
C TYR A 146 -4.34 -6.79 -6.91
N ASN A 147 -4.53 -6.68 -5.60
CA ASN A 147 -4.56 -7.83 -4.68
C ASN A 147 -5.79 -8.72 -4.87
N GLY A 148 -6.96 -8.14 -5.04
CA GLY A 148 -8.21 -8.90 -4.96
C GLY A 148 -9.14 -8.78 -6.16
N GLY A 149 -8.75 -8.02 -7.17
CA GLY A 149 -9.55 -7.77 -8.38
C GLY A 149 -10.51 -6.58 -8.24
N GLU A 150 -10.53 -5.75 -9.27
CA GLU A 150 -11.33 -4.53 -9.37
C GLU A 150 -12.84 -4.78 -9.19
N GLY A 151 -13.35 -5.90 -9.72
CA GLY A 151 -14.78 -6.22 -9.66
C GLY A 151 -15.34 -6.32 -8.23
N TRP A 152 -14.56 -6.81 -7.28
CA TRP A 152 -14.97 -6.84 -5.88
C TRP A 152 -14.96 -5.44 -5.25
N LEU A 153 -13.94 -4.65 -5.54
CA LEU A 153 -13.87 -3.26 -5.09
C LEU A 153 -15.07 -2.44 -5.55
N LEU A 154 -15.46 -2.57 -6.83
CA LEU A 154 -16.63 -1.86 -7.37
C LEU A 154 -17.92 -2.26 -6.65
N ARG A 155 -18.11 -3.55 -6.32
CA ARG A 155 -19.25 -4.01 -5.52
C ARG A 155 -19.23 -3.41 -4.10
N GLU A 156 -18.08 -3.37 -3.46
CA GLU A 156 -17.94 -2.80 -2.11
C GLU A 156 -18.17 -1.28 -2.11
N ARG A 157 -17.72 -0.55 -3.13
CA ARG A 157 -18.08 0.86 -3.34
C ARG A 157 -19.58 1.05 -3.56
N GLY A 158 -20.22 0.17 -4.31
CA GLY A 158 -21.68 0.16 -4.48
C GLY A 158 -22.43 -0.07 -3.16
N LEU A 159 -22.00 -1.02 -2.34
CA LEU A 159 -22.56 -1.24 -1.01
C LEU A 159 -22.36 -0.03 -0.08
N THR A 160 -21.23 0.67 -0.20
CA THR A 160 -20.94 1.89 0.56
C THR A 160 -21.95 2.99 0.24
N ILE A 161 -22.27 3.19 -1.03
CA ILE A 161 -23.32 4.14 -1.48
C ILE A 161 -24.68 3.74 -0.89
N ALA A 162 -25.05 2.46 -1.00
CA ALA A 162 -26.30 1.95 -0.45
C ALA A 162 -26.40 2.17 1.07
N GLY A 163 -25.25 2.07 1.78
CA GLY A 163 -25.11 2.36 3.19
C GLY A 163 -25.00 3.85 3.54
N ARG A 164 -25.18 4.75 2.57
CA ARG A 164 -25.07 6.22 2.73
C ARG A 164 -23.73 6.70 3.27
N ALA A 165 -22.64 6.01 2.92
CA ALA A 165 -21.28 6.38 3.26
C ALA A 165 -20.52 6.86 2.00
N ASP A 166 -19.36 7.51 2.20
CA ASP A 166 -18.58 8.05 1.09
C ASP A 166 -17.79 6.93 0.37
N ALA A 167 -18.19 6.63 -0.86
CA ALA A 167 -17.55 5.63 -1.72
C ALA A 167 -16.21 6.10 -2.33
N ASN A 168 -15.79 7.36 -2.10
CA ASN A 168 -14.49 7.91 -2.47
C ASN A 168 -13.50 7.90 -1.30
N ASP A 169 -13.97 7.61 -0.09
CA ASP A 169 -13.13 7.40 1.09
C ASP A 169 -12.87 5.90 1.28
N TRP A 170 -11.61 5.48 1.06
CA TRP A 170 -11.23 4.08 1.14
C TRP A 170 -11.45 3.48 2.53
N GLN A 171 -11.33 4.27 3.62
CA GLN A 171 -11.56 3.82 4.99
C GLN A 171 -13.04 3.57 5.27
N GLN A 172 -13.93 4.31 4.61
CA GLN A 172 -15.37 4.03 4.69
C GLN A 172 -15.75 2.81 3.87
N VAL A 173 -15.16 2.63 2.68
CA VAL A 173 -15.41 1.46 1.82
C VAL A 173 -15.00 0.13 2.49
N GLU A 174 -13.95 0.13 3.30
CA GLU A 174 -13.50 -1.06 4.04
C GLU A 174 -14.55 -1.65 4.99
N ARG A 175 -15.53 -0.86 5.42
CA ARG A 175 -16.61 -1.30 6.31
C ARG A 175 -17.66 -2.16 5.59
N PHE A 176 -17.65 -2.16 4.27
CA PHE A 176 -18.63 -2.85 3.43
C PHE A 176 -17.98 -4.05 2.74
N ARG A 177 -18.57 -5.21 2.91
CA ARG A 177 -18.01 -6.48 2.45
C ARG A 177 -18.88 -7.13 1.38
N ALA A 178 -18.33 -7.31 0.18
CA ALA A 178 -18.96 -8.01 -0.92
C ALA A 178 -18.43 -9.44 -1.13
N ARG A 179 -17.34 -9.81 -0.46
CA ARG A 179 -16.65 -11.11 -0.57
C ARG A 179 -16.57 -11.82 0.78
N GLY A 180 -16.04 -13.05 0.82
CA GLY A 180 -15.85 -13.79 2.08
C GLY A 180 -14.98 -13.04 3.10
N PRO A 181 -15.10 -13.34 4.42
CA PRO A 181 -14.42 -12.56 5.46
C PRO A 181 -12.89 -12.61 5.36
N GLY A 182 -12.29 -13.75 5.09
CA GLY A 182 -10.83 -13.89 4.95
C GLY A 182 -10.27 -13.07 3.79
N PRO A 183 -10.73 -13.30 2.54
CA PRO A 183 -10.32 -12.49 1.38
C PRO A 183 -10.60 -11.01 1.52
N HIS A 184 -11.66 -10.61 2.25
CA HIS A 184 -11.91 -9.20 2.54
C HIS A 184 -10.86 -8.62 3.49
N ALA A 185 -10.59 -9.31 4.62
CA ALA A 185 -9.60 -8.86 5.59
C ALA A 185 -8.20 -8.72 4.98
N GLU A 186 -7.78 -9.68 4.16
CA GLU A 186 -6.52 -9.60 3.41
C GLU A 186 -6.50 -8.39 2.48
N ASN A 187 -7.56 -8.19 1.71
CA ASN A 187 -7.63 -7.11 0.72
C ASN A 187 -7.66 -5.71 1.34
N ILE A 188 -8.25 -5.50 2.53
CA ILE A 188 -8.16 -4.21 3.23
C ILE A 188 -6.81 -4.01 3.92
N ALA A 189 -6.17 -5.07 4.40
CA ALA A 189 -4.85 -5.00 5.02
C ALA A 189 -3.74 -4.66 4.01
N TYR A 190 -3.91 -5.06 2.75
CA TYR A 190 -2.92 -4.90 1.69
C TYR A 190 -2.51 -3.44 1.46
N PRO A 191 -3.40 -2.50 1.07
CA PRO A 191 -3.03 -1.09 0.92
C PRO A 191 -2.60 -0.44 2.25
N ARG A 192 -3.19 -0.83 3.37
CA ARG A 192 -2.79 -0.30 4.69
C ARG A 192 -1.32 -0.57 4.96
N ARG A 193 -0.87 -1.80 4.76
CA ARG A 193 0.53 -2.18 4.96
C ARG A 193 1.45 -1.48 3.98
N ILE A 194 1.09 -1.40 2.69
CA ILE A 194 1.93 -0.77 1.68
C ILE A 194 2.02 0.74 1.92
N LEU A 195 0.89 1.44 1.97
CA LEU A 195 0.86 2.91 1.94
C LEU A 195 1.17 3.56 3.29
N LEU A 196 0.83 2.89 4.42
CA LEU A 196 0.99 3.48 5.76
C LEU A 196 2.22 2.94 6.51
N THR A 197 2.82 1.85 6.02
CA THR A 197 3.95 1.23 6.75
C THR A 197 5.17 1.07 5.85
N LEU A 198 5.04 0.37 4.72
CA LEU A 198 6.18 0.03 3.88
C LEU A 198 6.67 1.21 3.04
N GLU A 199 5.79 1.96 2.35
CA GLU A 199 6.20 3.12 1.56
C GLU A 199 6.95 4.15 2.41
N PRO A 200 6.47 4.59 3.59
CA PRO A 200 7.25 5.45 4.48
C PRO A 200 8.60 4.87 4.90
N ALA A 201 8.67 3.54 5.15
CA ALA A 201 9.92 2.89 5.51
C ALA A 201 10.94 2.89 4.35
N TYR A 202 10.50 2.65 3.11
CA TYR A 202 11.35 2.75 1.92
C TYR A 202 11.84 4.18 1.68
N ILE A 203 10.99 5.18 1.86
CA ILE A 203 11.38 6.60 1.76
C ILE A 203 12.43 6.93 2.82
N ALA A 204 12.22 6.51 4.07
CA ALA A 204 13.19 6.70 5.16
C ALA A 204 14.55 6.00 4.89
N ALA A 205 14.53 4.88 4.15
CA ALA A 205 15.73 4.19 3.68
C ALA A 205 16.37 4.82 2.42
N GLY A 206 15.91 5.99 2.00
CA GLY A 206 16.48 6.76 0.88
C GLY A 206 16.00 6.34 -0.51
N TRP A 207 14.87 5.61 -0.64
CA TRP A 207 14.25 5.37 -1.94
C TRP A 207 13.49 6.62 -2.40
N PRO A 208 13.60 6.99 -3.69
CA PRO A 208 12.87 8.16 -4.22
C PRO A 208 11.35 7.99 -4.11
N GLY A 209 10.67 9.07 -3.76
CA GLY A 209 9.21 9.10 -3.68
C GLY A 209 8.69 10.00 -2.56
N THR A 210 7.38 10.15 -2.55
CA THR A 210 6.65 10.87 -1.50
C THR A 210 5.47 10.02 -1.07
N ALA A 211 5.28 9.85 0.23
CA ALA A 211 4.14 9.11 0.76
C ALA A 211 2.82 9.78 0.36
N VAL A 212 1.95 9.00 -0.25
CA VAL A 212 0.66 9.51 -0.74
C VAL A 212 -0.40 9.59 0.35
N CYS A 213 -0.27 8.76 1.38
CA CYS A 213 -1.11 8.79 2.58
C CYS A 213 -0.32 9.38 3.76
N ARG A 214 -0.99 10.20 4.56
CA ARG A 214 -0.44 10.83 5.77
C ARG A 214 -1.26 10.44 6.98
#